data_eaeda42964a9d4a0ce066b6e099ef271
#
_entry.id   eaeda42964a9d4a0ce066b6e099ef271
#
_cell.length_a   1.000
_cell.length_b   1.000
_cell.length_c   1.000
_cell.angle_alpha   90.00
_cell.angle_beta   90.00
_cell.angle_gamma   90.00
#
_symmetry.space_group_name_H-M   'P 1'
#
loop_
_entity.id
_entity.type
_entity.pdbx_description
1 polymer ?
#
loop_
_entity_poly.entity_id
_entity_poly.type
_entity_poly.pdbx_seq_one_letter_code
_entity_poly.pdbx_strand_id
1 'polypeptide(L)'
;MDYNRLFGITGNQRVGSITMSTERLHFIGVGGVGMSGIAHVAHDQGMVVTGSDIKESRYTKQLKSYGIPVAIGQAAENVPEGDDVTVVISTAILDNNPELEEARRRNLNVIHRAQMLARLGERLDTLAVAGTHGKTTTSSMLASTLDGMGLDPTFLIGGIVRSYGTNAHSGTGKYYVVEADESDKSFTFLSPAGVIVTNIEADHLDHYKDLGEIFEKFKQFMASVPEDGPVVVCGEEEALVCAARAVHPRAITAGLGAECDARVVSYGPHGVGSSFTLEFPDGTQVEGKVKQNPGVHNVLNAAAVLTLIWALGLDVQKAACVLADFAGVRRRFDLVGEAQGVTVVDDYAHHPTEIAATIAAAKTLDFSRVHVLFQPHRYSRAPLFTEVLHDEFGAAFDDADTVTFMDVYPAGEAPVPGVSGKTFLNVVLDHSGHPVASYVPRRLDVVPHMAALAKPGDLVITMGAGDVTAIGPQLVEALGAADAGAGE
;
A
#
# COMPACT_ATOMS: atom_id res chain seq x y z
N MET A 1 1.74 -11.58 -22.93
CA MET A 1 0.47 -11.51 -23.69
C MET A 1 0.14 -10.06 -23.93
N ASP A 2 -0.19 -9.67 -25.13
CA ASP A 2 -0.40 -8.25 -25.46
C ASP A 2 -1.77 -7.78 -24.93
N TYR A 3 -1.77 -7.00 -23.85
CA TYR A 3 -2.95 -6.49 -23.13
C TYR A 3 -3.90 -5.70 -24.04
N ASN A 4 -3.36 -5.01 -25.05
CA ASN A 4 -4.15 -4.20 -26.00
C ASN A 4 -4.98 -5.05 -26.97
N ARG A 5 -4.61 -6.32 -27.18
CA ARG A 5 -5.35 -7.25 -28.06
C ARG A 5 -6.55 -7.91 -27.38
N LEU A 6 -6.55 -8.02 -26.06
CA LEU A 6 -7.64 -8.64 -25.29
C LEU A 6 -8.86 -7.73 -25.10
N PHE A 7 -8.68 -6.41 -25.17
CA PHE A 7 -9.73 -5.44 -24.80
C PHE A 7 -10.12 -4.45 -25.91
N GLY A 8 -9.65 -4.62 -27.14
CA GLY A 8 -10.15 -3.90 -28.32
C GLY A 8 -9.99 -2.37 -28.25
N ILE A 9 -8.93 -1.85 -27.60
CA ILE A 9 -8.74 -0.41 -27.42
C ILE A 9 -8.19 0.19 -28.71
N THR A 10 -9.07 0.72 -29.55
CA THR A 10 -8.73 1.59 -30.68
C THR A 10 -9.24 3.00 -30.35
N GLY A 11 -8.30 3.92 -30.11
CA GLY A 11 -8.45 5.36 -30.33
C GLY A 11 -9.34 6.13 -29.37
N ASN A 12 -8.82 7.27 -28.92
CA ASN A 12 -9.47 8.36 -28.19
C ASN A 12 -10.89 8.68 -28.71
N GLN A 13 -11.92 8.15 -28.08
CA GLN A 13 -13.26 8.70 -28.17
C GLN A 13 -13.55 9.51 -26.91
N ARG A 14 -13.66 10.82 -27.05
CA ARG A 14 -14.29 11.68 -26.04
C ARG A 14 -15.72 11.20 -25.83
N VAL A 15 -15.97 10.55 -24.70
CA VAL A 15 -17.30 10.09 -24.33
C VAL A 15 -18.13 11.29 -23.92
N GLY A 16 -19.30 11.43 -24.58
CA GLY A 16 -20.28 12.48 -24.32
C GLY A 16 -20.80 12.45 -22.87
N SER A 17 -21.31 13.59 -22.42
CA SER A 17 -21.85 13.81 -21.08
C SER A 17 -22.91 12.78 -20.69
N ILE A 18 -22.58 11.82 -19.86
CA ILE A 18 -23.55 10.92 -19.24
C ILE A 18 -23.88 11.47 -17.85
N THR A 19 -25.15 11.71 -17.63
CA THR A 19 -25.72 12.01 -16.31
C THR A 19 -25.49 10.78 -15.39
N MET A 20 -24.65 10.92 -14.35
CA MET A 20 -24.14 9.81 -13.50
C MET A 20 -25.19 9.10 -12.63
N SER A 21 -26.47 9.45 -12.66
CA SER A 21 -27.47 8.98 -11.70
C SER A 21 -28.16 7.65 -12.02
N THR A 22 -27.76 6.93 -13.07
CA THR A 22 -28.46 5.68 -13.47
C THR A 22 -27.53 4.55 -13.88
N GLU A 23 -26.21 4.73 -13.76
CA GLU A 23 -25.29 3.66 -14.16
C GLU A 23 -25.36 2.47 -13.19
N ARG A 24 -25.48 1.27 -13.76
CA ARG A 24 -25.58 0.00 -13.03
C ARG A 24 -24.26 -0.76 -13.14
N LEU A 25 -23.67 -1.05 -12.00
CA LEU A 25 -22.38 -1.75 -11.89
C LEU A 25 -22.55 -3.10 -11.22
N HIS A 26 -21.87 -4.11 -11.72
CA HIS A 26 -21.77 -5.40 -11.08
C HIS A 26 -20.29 -5.80 -10.92
N PHE A 27 -19.84 -6.02 -9.67
CA PHE A 27 -18.47 -6.32 -9.33
C PHE A 27 -18.28 -7.81 -9.07
N ILE A 28 -17.46 -8.51 -9.89
CA ILE A 28 -17.11 -9.91 -9.65
C ILE A 28 -15.86 -9.97 -8.77
N GLY A 29 -15.94 -10.65 -7.62
CA GLY A 29 -14.86 -10.69 -6.62
C GLY A 29 -14.80 -9.42 -5.78
N VAL A 30 -15.96 -8.87 -5.40
CA VAL A 30 -16.09 -7.58 -4.70
C VAL A 30 -15.51 -7.58 -3.29
N GLY A 31 -15.25 -8.74 -2.69
CA GLY A 31 -14.66 -8.87 -1.35
C GLY A 31 -13.15 -8.64 -1.28
N GLY A 32 -12.48 -8.37 -2.39
CA GLY A 32 -11.09 -7.91 -2.41
C GLY A 32 -10.95 -6.47 -1.90
N VAL A 33 -9.80 -6.12 -1.27
CA VAL A 33 -9.54 -4.79 -0.68
C VAL A 33 -9.79 -3.66 -1.67
N GLY A 34 -9.17 -3.70 -2.85
CA GLY A 34 -9.32 -2.66 -3.87
C GLY A 34 -10.73 -2.65 -4.50
N MET A 35 -11.29 -3.83 -4.81
CA MET A 35 -12.61 -3.95 -5.41
C MET A 35 -13.72 -3.41 -4.49
N SER A 36 -13.65 -3.71 -3.21
CA SER A 36 -14.63 -3.23 -2.22
C SER A 36 -14.59 -1.71 -2.05
N GLY A 37 -13.40 -1.12 -2.06
CA GLY A 37 -13.25 0.34 -2.00
C GLY A 37 -13.84 1.03 -3.23
N ILE A 38 -13.54 0.52 -4.43
CA ILE A 38 -14.09 1.04 -5.69
C ILE A 38 -15.63 0.93 -5.70
N ALA A 39 -16.17 -0.22 -5.29
CA ALA A 39 -17.62 -0.45 -5.22
C ALA A 39 -18.31 0.51 -4.23
N HIS A 40 -17.69 0.76 -3.07
CA HIS A 40 -18.18 1.69 -2.06
C HIS A 40 -18.21 3.13 -2.59
N VAL A 41 -17.11 3.63 -3.13
CA VAL A 41 -17.05 5.01 -3.68
C VAL A 41 -18.03 5.16 -4.85
N ALA A 42 -18.15 4.18 -5.75
CA ALA A 42 -19.12 4.20 -6.84
C ALA A 42 -20.57 4.32 -6.32
N HIS A 43 -20.90 3.55 -5.26
CA HIS A 43 -22.21 3.62 -4.61
C HIS A 43 -22.48 5.01 -4.02
N ASP A 44 -21.50 5.57 -3.27
CA ASP A 44 -21.64 6.88 -2.64
C ASP A 44 -21.73 8.02 -3.65
N GLN A 45 -21.13 7.84 -4.85
CA GLN A 45 -21.30 8.74 -5.99
C GLN A 45 -22.66 8.58 -6.71
N GLY A 46 -23.56 7.72 -6.20
CA GLY A 46 -24.94 7.56 -6.67
C GLY A 46 -25.13 6.50 -7.76
N MET A 47 -24.12 5.66 -8.05
CA MET A 47 -24.27 4.54 -8.99
C MET A 47 -25.01 3.38 -8.32
N VAL A 48 -25.75 2.60 -9.10
CA VAL A 48 -26.40 1.37 -8.59
C VAL A 48 -25.40 0.23 -8.61
N VAL A 49 -24.92 -0.17 -7.44
CA VAL A 49 -23.84 -1.17 -7.31
C VAL A 49 -24.37 -2.48 -6.79
N THR A 50 -23.96 -3.58 -7.41
CA THR A 50 -24.11 -4.96 -6.93
C THR A 50 -22.78 -5.68 -7.04
N GLY A 51 -22.63 -6.83 -6.40
CA GLY A 51 -21.44 -7.65 -6.57
C GLY A 51 -21.57 -9.06 -6.07
N SER A 52 -20.55 -9.86 -6.33
CA SER A 52 -20.40 -11.24 -5.86
C SER A 52 -19.01 -11.51 -5.32
N ASP A 53 -18.88 -12.52 -4.47
CA ASP A 53 -17.61 -13.09 -4.06
C ASP A 53 -17.74 -14.58 -3.76
N ILE A 54 -16.67 -15.33 -3.90
CA ILE A 54 -16.64 -16.78 -3.62
C ILE A 54 -16.98 -17.06 -2.16
N LYS A 55 -16.54 -16.21 -1.24
CA LYS A 55 -16.69 -16.38 0.21
C LYS A 55 -17.04 -15.08 0.92
N GLU A 56 -17.69 -15.21 2.06
CA GLU A 56 -17.94 -14.07 2.92
C GLU A 56 -16.63 -13.58 3.56
N SER A 57 -16.42 -12.27 3.55
CA SER A 57 -15.27 -11.59 4.15
C SER A 57 -15.73 -10.37 4.95
N ARG A 58 -14.82 -9.75 5.70
CA ARG A 58 -15.11 -8.48 6.37
C ARG A 58 -15.57 -7.40 5.38
N TYR A 59 -14.99 -7.39 4.17
CA TYR A 59 -15.31 -6.41 3.14
C TYR A 59 -16.70 -6.63 2.54
N THR A 60 -17.08 -7.89 2.26
CA THR A 60 -18.45 -8.19 1.79
C THR A 60 -19.49 -7.84 2.86
N LYS A 61 -19.20 -8.06 4.15
CA LYS A 61 -20.07 -7.64 5.27
C LYS A 61 -20.19 -6.12 5.35
N GLN A 62 -19.08 -5.42 5.19
CA GLN A 62 -19.06 -3.95 5.20
C GLN A 62 -19.88 -3.38 4.03
N LEU A 63 -19.71 -3.89 2.81
CA LEU A 63 -20.51 -3.48 1.64
C LEU A 63 -22.02 -3.70 1.88
N LYS A 64 -22.39 -4.86 2.42
CA LYS A 64 -23.80 -5.13 2.81
C LYS A 64 -24.31 -4.12 3.84
N SER A 65 -23.49 -3.67 4.79
CA SER A 65 -23.89 -2.65 5.77
C SER A 65 -24.10 -1.26 5.17
N TYR A 66 -23.48 -0.99 4.02
CA TYR A 66 -23.71 0.23 3.21
C TYR A 66 -24.93 0.11 2.28
N GLY A 67 -25.63 -1.02 2.29
CA GLY A 67 -26.80 -1.25 1.42
C GLY A 67 -26.46 -1.80 0.04
N ILE A 68 -25.21 -2.17 -0.22
CA ILE A 68 -24.78 -2.77 -1.49
C ILE A 68 -25.09 -4.27 -1.47
N PRO A 69 -25.94 -4.79 -2.38
CA PRO A 69 -26.22 -6.21 -2.48
C PRO A 69 -24.98 -7.01 -2.90
N VAL A 70 -24.60 -8.01 -2.10
CA VAL A 70 -23.47 -8.90 -2.39
C VAL A 70 -23.92 -10.36 -2.30
N ALA A 71 -23.83 -11.08 -3.42
CA ALA A 71 -24.03 -12.51 -3.49
C ALA A 71 -22.79 -13.27 -2.99
N ILE A 72 -23.00 -14.38 -2.29
CA ILE A 72 -21.91 -15.30 -1.91
C ILE A 72 -22.03 -16.57 -2.76
N GLY A 73 -20.94 -16.92 -3.43
CA GLY A 73 -20.92 -17.87 -4.55
C GLY A 73 -20.96 -17.11 -5.88
N GLN A 74 -20.33 -17.70 -6.90
CA GLN A 74 -20.31 -17.16 -8.26
C GLN A 74 -21.27 -17.95 -9.15
N ALA A 75 -22.26 -17.28 -9.73
CA ALA A 75 -23.27 -17.87 -10.58
C ALA A 75 -23.79 -16.85 -11.60
N ALA A 76 -24.15 -17.32 -12.81
CA ALA A 76 -24.63 -16.45 -13.90
C ALA A 76 -25.80 -15.56 -13.48
N GLU A 77 -26.66 -16.05 -12.58
CA GLU A 77 -27.82 -15.38 -12.06
C GLU A 77 -27.50 -14.16 -11.16
N ASN A 78 -26.27 -14.03 -10.69
CA ASN A 78 -25.85 -12.87 -9.93
C ASN A 78 -25.72 -11.61 -10.80
N VAL A 79 -25.49 -11.77 -12.11
CA VAL A 79 -25.40 -10.64 -13.04
C VAL A 79 -26.80 -10.01 -13.23
N PRO A 80 -27.00 -8.75 -12.82
CA PRO A 80 -28.34 -8.13 -12.90
C PRO A 80 -28.92 -8.14 -14.29
N GLU A 81 -30.26 -8.26 -14.41
CA GLU A 81 -30.95 -8.19 -15.68
C GLU A 81 -30.81 -6.78 -16.34
N GLY A 82 -30.96 -6.71 -17.68
CA GLY A 82 -30.84 -5.48 -18.50
C GLY A 82 -29.51 -5.39 -19.23
N ASP A 83 -29.45 -4.57 -20.27
CA ASP A 83 -28.28 -4.40 -21.14
C ASP A 83 -27.42 -3.18 -20.74
N ASP A 84 -27.86 -2.45 -19.72
CA ASP A 84 -27.25 -1.23 -19.17
C ASP A 84 -26.29 -1.50 -18.00
N VAL A 85 -25.91 -2.77 -17.78
CA VAL A 85 -25.01 -3.17 -16.70
C VAL A 85 -23.56 -3.16 -17.19
N THR A 86 -22.69 -2.44 -16.48
CA THR A 86 -21.24 -2.57 -16.64
C THR A 86 -20.69 -3.55 -15.60
N VAL A 87 -19.98 -4.57 -16.05
CA VAL A 87 -19.36 -5.59 -15.17
C VAL A 87 -17.91 -5.20 -14.92
N VAL A 88 -17.53 -5.14 -13.62
CA VAL A 88 -16.19 -4.76 -13.20
C VAL A 88 -15.45 -6.01 -12.68
N ILE A 89 -14.26 -6.27 -13.23
CA ILE A 89 -13.42 -7.41 -12.88
C ILE A 89 -12.02 -6.98 -12.43
N SER A 90 -11.33 -7.88 -11.73
CA SER A 90 -9.89 -7.79 -11.47
C SER A 90 -9.14 -8.90 -12.22
N THR A 91 -7.81 -8.81 -12.23
CA THR A 91 -6.92 -9.85 -12.79
C THR A 91 -7.08 -11.24 -12.15
N ALA A 92 -7.67 -11.31 -10.95
CA ALA A 92 -7.94 -12.58 -10.26
C ALA A 92 -9.15 -13.34 -10.82
N ILE A 93 -9.97 -12.71 -11.67
CA ILE A 93 -11.15 -13.36 -12.25
C ILE A 93 -10.74 -14.16 -13.48
N LEU A 94 -10.94 -15.48 -13.41
CA LEU A 94 -10.59 -16.40 -14.50
C LEU A 94 -11.61 -16.33 -15.64
N ASP A 95 -11.17 -16.64 -16.86
CA ASP A 95 -12.02 -16.61 -18.05
C ASP A 95 -13.24 -17.54 -17.98
N ASN A 96 -13.17 -18.62 -17.23
CA ASN A 96 -14.24 -19.59 -16.99
C ASN A 96 -15.16 -19.21 -15.81
N ASN A 97 -15.10 -17.98 -15.34
CA ASN A 97 -16.03 -17.50 -14.30
C ASN A 97 -17.46 -17.40 -14.86
N PRO A 98 -18.48 -18.01 -14.22
CA PRO A 98 -19.83 -18.06 -14.77
C PRO A 98 -20.50 -16.70 -14.96
N GLU A 99 -20.16 -15.72 -14.12
CA GLU A 99 -20.70 -14.35 -14.25
C GLU A 99 -20.02 -13.60 -15.41
N LEU A 100 -18.71 -13.81 -15.59
CA LEU A 100 -17.97 -13.24 -16.73
C LEU A 100 -18.42 -13.86 -18.05
N GLU A 101 -18.67 -15.19 -18.09
CA GLU A 101 -19.23 -15.86 -19.26
C GLU A 101 -20.63 -15.33 -19.58
N GLU A 102 -21.48 -15.14 -18.59
CA GLU A 102 -22.82 -14.56 -18.76
C GLU A 102 -22.77 -13.11 -19.26
N ALA A 103 -21.90 -12.28 -18.71
CA ALA A 103 -21.70 -10.92 -19.18
C ALA A 103 -21.29 -10.87 -20.65
N ARG A 104 -20.35 -11.74 -21.07
CA ARG A 104 -19.91 -11.88 -22.46
C ARG A 104 -21.04 -12.39 -23.37
N ARG A 105 -21.80 -13.40 -22.92
CA ARG A 105 -22.94 -13.96 -23.66
C ARG A 105 -24.02 -12.89 -23.95
N ARG A 106 -24.23 -11.98 -23.00
CA ARG A 106 -25.17 -10.85 -23.12
C ARG A 106 -24.58 -9.63 -23.81
N ASN A 107 -23.29 -9.65 -24.22
CA ASN A 107 -22.53 -8.50 -24.75
C ASN A 107 -22.54 -7.28 -23.83
N LEU A 108 -22.52 -7.48 -22.51
CA LEU A 108 -22.41 -6.39 -21.55
C LEU A 108 -21.03 -5.75 -21.61
N ASN A 109 -20.95 -4.48 -21.21
CA ASN A 109 -19.67 -3.79 -21.04
C ASN A 109 -18.90 -4.42 -19.88
N VAL A 110 -17.70 -4.94 -20.14
CA VAL A 110 -16.80 -5.51 -19.11
C VAL A 110 -15.56 -4.63 -19.05
N ILE A 111 -15.29 -4.09 -17.86
CA ILE A 111 -14.12 -3.23 -17.63
C ILE A 111 -13.26 -3.77 -16.49
N HIS A 112 -11.98 -3.45 -16.55
CA HIS A 112 -11.06 -3.77 -15.46
C HIS A 112 -11.24 -2.78 -14.28
N ARG A 113 -10.95 -3.24 -13.04
CA ARG A 113 -11.00 -2.41 -11.82
C ARG A 113 -10.24 -1.09 -11.94
N ALA A 114 -9.12 -1.10 -12.69
CA ALA A 114 -8.30 0.09 -12.91
C ALA A 114 -8.99 1.15 -13.78
N GLN A 115 -9.77 0.72 -14.77
CA GLN A 115 -10.58 1.63 -15.57
C GLN A 115 -11.72 2.24 -14.73
N MET A 116 -12.32 1.44 -13.83
CA MET A 116 -13.31 1.96 -12.90
C MET A 116 -12.69 2.93 -11.89
N LEU A 117 -11.49 2.62 -11.37
CA LEU A 117 -10.72 3.50 -10.49
C LEU A 117 -10.46 4.86 -11.15
N ALA A 118 -10.02 4.88 -12.41
CA ALA A 118 -9.80 6.10 -13.19
C ALA A 118 -11.09 6.87 -13.41
N ARG A 119 -12.17 6.17 -13.72
CA ARG A 119 -13.48 6.74 -13.98
C ARG A 119 -14.09 7.49 -12.78
N LEU A 120 -13.88 6.97 -11.55
CA LEU A 120 -14.33 7.65 -10.34
C LEU A 120 -13.70 9.03 -10.15
N GLY A 121 -12.50 9.25 -10.71
CA GLY A 121 -11.76 10.51 -10.67
C GLY A 121 -11.99 11.47 -11.85
N GLU A 122 -12.77 11.10 -12.88
CA GLU A 122 -12.90 11.90 -14.14
C GLU A 122 -13.33 13.36 -13.95
N ARG A 123 -14.00 13.67 -12.84
CA ARG A 123 -14.50 15.02 -12.51
C ARG A 123 -13.77 15.67 -11.35
N LEU A 124 -12.73 15.04 -10.86
CA LEU A 124 -11.98 15.46 -9.69
C LEU A 124 -10.50 15.70 -10.08
N ASP A 125 -9.83 16.55 -9.32
CA ASP A 125 -8.39 16.73 -9.44
C ASP A 125 -7.71 15.50 -8.83
N THR A 126 -7.36 14.52 -9.67
CA THR A 126 -6.73 13.26 -9.22
C THR A 126 -5.30 13.52 -8.79
N LEU A 127 -5.00 13.25 -7.52
CA LEU A 127 -3.67 13.27 -6.94
C LEU A 127 -3.22 11.83 -6.73
N ALA A 128 -2.31 11.35 -7.55
CA ALA A 128 -1.89 9.96 -7.54
C ALA A 128 -0.54 9.78 -6.83
N VAL A 129 -0.42 8.72 -6.05
CA VAL A 129 0.83 8.33 -5.40
C VAL A 129 1.28 6.99 -5.97
N ALA A 130 2.43 6.99 -6.64
CA ALA A 130 3.06 5.83 -7.25
C ALA A 130 4.45 5.58 -6.65
N GLY A 131 5.05 4.46 -6.99
CA GLY A 131 6.39 4.04 -6.56
C GLY A 131 6.38 2.59 -6.11
N THR A 132 7.54 1.96 -6.00
CA THR A 132 7.63 0.56 -5.56
C THR A 132 7.24 0.42 -4.09
N HIS A 133 7.75 1.30 -3.22
CA HIS A 133 7.51 1.30 -1.78
C HIS A 133 6.94 2.63 -1.28
N GLY A 134 6.27 2.62 -0.13
CA GLY A 134 5.77 3.83 0.53
C GLY A 134 4.43 4.37 0.00
N LYS A 135 3.88 3.87 -1.11
CA LYS A 135 2.62 4.32 -1.72
C LYS A 135 1.47 4.48 -0.71
N THR A 136 1.15 3.41 0.00
CA THR A 136 0.01 3.37 0.95
C THR A 136 0.16 4.39 2.08
N THR A 137 1.36 4.52 2.64
CA THR A 137 1.64 5.49 3.71
C THR A 137 1.53 6.92 3.18
N THR A 138 2.14 7.22 2.03
CA THR A 138 2.15 8.54 1.41
C THR A 138 0.76 8.98 0.97
N SER A 139 -0.02 8.11 0.31
CA SER A 139 -1.41 8.41 -0.08
C SER A 139 -2.31 8.60 1.14
N SER A 140 -2.10 7.85 2.22
CA SER A 140 -2.84 8.01 3.46
C SER A 140 -2.49 9.32 4.17
N MET A 141 -1.21 9.71 4.21
CA MET A 141 -0.76 11.02 4.70
C MET A 141 -1.41 12.14 3.89
N LEU A 142 -1.37 12.06 2.56
CA LEU A 142 -1.96 13.07 1.68
C LEU A 142 -3.47 13.20 1.90
N ALA A 143 -4.21 12.10 1.89
CA ALA A 143 -5.67 12.10 2.09
C ALA A 143 -6.03 12.67 3.48
N SER A 144 -5.37 12.19 4.54
CA SER A 144 -5.64 12.67 5.91
C SER A 144 -5.27 14.15 6.09
N THR A 145 -4.20 14.62 5.44
CA THR A 145 -3.80 16.03 5.51
C THR A 145 -4.79 16.93 4.78
N LEU A 146 -5.22 16.58 3.58
CA LEU A 146 -6.22 17.35 2.85
C LEU A 146 -7.56 17.39 3.59
N ASP A 147 -7.98 16.29 4.20
CA ASP A 147 -9.21 16.24 5.00
C ASP A 147 -9.12 17.14 6.25
N GLY A 148 -8.05 17.01 7.04
CA GLY A 148 -7.84 17.86 8.22
C GLY A 148 -7.66 19.35 7.88
N MET A 149 -7.29 19.67 6.63
CA MET A 149 -7.34 21.04 6.09
C MET A 149 -8.77 21.49 5.77
N GLY A 150 -9.76 20.60 5.83
CA GLY A 150 -11.17 20.87 5.51
C GLY A 150 -11.48 20.78 4.01
N LEU A 151 -10.68 20.05 3.24
CA LEU A 151 -10.83 19.89 1.79
C LEU A 151 -11.61 18.63 1.39
N ASP A 152 -11.98 17.77 2.35
CA ASP A 152 -12.83 16.57 2.21
C ASP A 152 -12.58 15.79 0.89
N PRO A 153 -11.37 15.18 0.70
CA PRO A 153 -11.04 14.50 -0.54
C PRO A 153 -11.77 13.15 -0.66
N THR A 154 -12.13 12.76 -1.87
CA THR A 154 -12.37 11.35 -2.17
C THR A 154 -11.04 10.60 -2.14
N PHE A 155 -10.98 9.39 -1.58
CA PHE A 155 -9.76 8.59 -1.64
C PHE A 155 -10.01 7.09 -1.83
N LEU A 156 -9.04 6.43 -2.50
CA LEU A 156 -8.93 4.99 -2.66
C LEU A 156 -7.47 4.57 -2.47
N ILE A 157 -7.21 3.86 -1.38
CA ILE A 157 -5.86 3.55 -0.89
C ILE A 157 -5.75 2.04 -0.64
N GLY A 158 -4.55 1.47 -0.77
CA GLY A 158 -4.31 0.03 -0.60
C GLY A 158 -4.42 -0.49 0.83
N GLY A 159 -4.39 0.40 1.83
CA GLY A 159 -4.44 0.07 3.25
C GLY A 159 -5.57 0.79 4.00
N ILE A 160 -5.89 0.31 5.19
CA ILE A 160 -6.90 0.94 6.05
C ILE A 160 -6.27 2.14 6.76
N VAL A 161 -6.75 3.34 6.44
CA VAL A 161 -6.38 4.58 7.12
C VAL A 161 -7.01 4.57 8.52
N ARG A 162 -6.20 4.69 9.58
CA ARG A 162 -6.68 4.49 10.96
C ARG A 162 -7.75 5.47 11.37
N SER A 163 -7.62 6.75 11.00
CA SER A 163 -8.60 7.80 11.33
C SER A 163 -9.98 7.56 10.72
N TYR A 164 -10.05 6.84 9.59
CA TYR A 164 -11.31 6.53 8.90
C TYR A 164 -11.80 5.10 9.17
N GLY A 165 -10.94 4.19 9.61
CA GLY A 165 -11.27 2.77 9.75
C GLY A 165 -11.55 2.05 8.43
N THR A 166 -11.28 2.70 7.29
CA THR A 166 -11.52 2.20 5.93
C THR A 166 -10.38 2.57 5.00
N ASN A 167 -10.36 1.96 3.83
CA ASN A 167 -9.41 2.25 2.75
C ASN A 167 -10.02 3.11 1.62
N ALA A 168 -11.29 3.50 1.75
CA ALA A 168 -12.01 4.25 0.74
C ALA A 168 -12.98 5.24 1.40
N HIS A 169 -13.11 6.42 0.82
CA HIS A 169 -14.03 7.48 1.23
C HIS A 169 -14.47 8.29 0.02
N SER A 170 -15.73 8.66 -0.03
CA SER A 170 -16.28 9.57 -1.03
C SER A 170 -16.47 10.94 -0.39
N GLY A 171 -15.53 11.84 -0.61
CA GLY A 171 -15.59 13.22 -0.14
C GLY A 171 -16.41 14.11 -1.06
N THR A 172 -16.71 15.32 -0.56
CA THR A 172 -17.43 16.38 -1.32
C THR A 172 -16.48 17.40 -1.95
N GLY A 173 -15.18 17.30 -1.66
CA GLY A 173 -14.15 18.18 -2.18
C GLY A 173 -13.74 17.86 -3.62
N LYS A 174 -12.89 18.70 -4.19
CA LYS A 174 -12.45 18.56 -5.58
C LYS A 174 -11.32 17.55 -5.78
N TYR A 175 -10.66 17.11 -4.72
CA TYR A 175 -9.49 16.23 -4.82
C TYR A 175 -9.89 14.75 -4.75
N TYR A 176 -9.20 13.94 -5.56
CA TYR A 176 -9.27 12.50 -5.52
C TYR A 176 -7.87 11.94 -5.26
N VAL A 177 -7.62 11.42 -4.07
CA VAL A 177 -6.34 10.80 -3.71
C VAL A 177 -6.39 9.31 -4.03
N VAL A 178 -5.49 8.84 -4.87
CA VAL A 178 -5.47 7.46 -5.32
C VAL A 178 -4.06 6.86 -5.20
N GLU A 179 -3.99 5.65 -4.64
CA GLU A 179 -2.80 4.83 -4.71
C GLU A 179 -2.69 4.21 -6.11
N ALA A 180 -1.64 4.59 -6.85
CA ALA A 180 -1.40 4.17 -8.22
C ALA A 180 -0.51 2.92 -8.23
N ASP A 181 -1.14 1.75 -8.47
CA ASP A 181 -0.48 0.44 -8.43
C ASP A 181 0.21 0.16 -9.77
N GLU A 182 1.53 -0.01 -9.74
CA GLU A 182 2.35 -0.37 -10.90
C GLU A 182 2.36 -1.87 -11.17
N SER A 183 2.02 -2.70 -10.19
CA SER A 183 2.21 -4.15 -10.23
C SER A 183 1.53 -4.83 -11.43
N ASP A 184 0.37 -4.32 -11.86
CA ASP A 184 -0.40 -4.81 -13.01
C ASP A 184 -0.50 -3.78 -14.15
N LYS A 185 0.34 -2.73 -14.12
CA LYS A 185 0.33 -1.59 -15.06
C LYS A 185 -0.97 -0.76 -15.03
N SER A 186 -1.81 -0.97 -14.02
CA SER A 186 -3.13 -0.33 -13.92
C SER A 186 -3.05 1.19 -13.72
N PHE A 187 -1.96 1.70 -13.13
CA PHE A 187 -1.74 3.13 -12.93
C PHE A 187 -1.73 3.93 -14.26
N THR A 188 -1.43 3.28 -15.39
CA THR A 188 -1.44 3.94 -16.71
C THR A 188 -2.84 4.34 -17.20
N PHE A 189 -3.92 3.89 -16.58
CA PHE A 189 -5.28 4.33 -16.88
C PHE A 189 -5.64 5.66 -16.22
N LEU A 190 -4.89 6.08 -15.20
CA LEU A 190 -5.14 7.34 -14.49
C LEU A 190 -4.74 8.54 -15.35
N SER A 191 -5.50 9.64 -15.20
CA SER A 191 -5.17 10.96 -15.75
C SER A 191 -4.97 11.93 -14.58
N PRO A 192 -3.80 11.89 -13.92
CA PRO A 192 -3.57 12.64 -12.70
C PRO A 192 -3.41 14.14 -12.97
N ALA A 193 -3.97 14.98 -12.09
CA ALA A 193 -3.71 16.42 -12.03
C ALA A 193 -2.38 16.72 -11.32
N GLY A 194 -1.90 15.78 -10.48
CA GLY A 194 -0.60 15.83 -9.82
C GLY A 194 -0.19 14.47 -9.31
N VAL A 195 1.12 14.22 -9.20
CA VAL A 195 1.66 12.93 -8.77
C VAL A 195 2.76 13.08 -7.73
N ILE A 196 2.87 12.06 -6.86
CA ILE A 196 4.08 11.77 -6.08
C ILE A 196 4.61 10.43 -6.56
N VAL A 197 5.93 10.35 -6.84
CA VAL A 197 6.64 9.08 -7.07
C VAL A 197 7.68 8.91 -5.98
N THR A 198 7.50 7.89 -5.14
CA THR A 198 8.32 7.69 -3.95
C THR A 198 9.69 7.08 -4.27
N ASN A 199 9.73 6.04 -5.09
CA ASN A 199 10.95 5.32 -5.53
C ASN A 199 10.61 4.39 -6.69
N ILE A 200 11.64 3.90 -7.40
CA ILE A 200 11.49 2.89 -8.47
C ILE A 200 12.56 1.81 -8.26
N GLU A 201 12.13 0.63 -7.82
CA GLU A 201 12.99 -0.53 -7.62
C GLU A 201 12.55 -1.73 -8.47
N ALA A 202 13.39 -2.76 -8.54
CA ALA A 202 13.09 -4.01 -9.24
C ALA A 202 12.13 -4.86 -8.39
N ASP A 203 10.84 -4.73 -8.62
CA ASP A 203 9.80 -5.62 -8.10
C ASP A 203 8.85 -6.00 -9.25
N HIS A 204 7.95 -6.96 -9.01
CA HIS A 204 6.93 -7.39 -9.98
C HIS A 204 7.50 -7.84 -11.34
N LEU A 205 8.70 -8.50 -11.33
CA LEU A 205 9.35 -9.00 -12.54
C LEU A 205 8.58 -10.14 -13.23
N ASP A 206 7.47 -10.59 -12.67
CA ASP A 206 6.45 -11.44 -13.29
C ASP A 206 5.60 -10.67 -14.33
N HIS A 207 5.48 -9.34 -14.18
CA HIS A 207 4.71 -8.46 -15.08
C HIS A 207 5.58 -7.53 -15.93
N TYR A 208 6.84 -7.34 -15.56
CA TYR A 208 7.82 -6.51 -16.27
C TYR A 208 9.02 -7.33 -16.72
N LYS A 209 9.50 -7.03 -17.91
CA LYS A 209 10.68 -7.69 -18.46
C LYS A 209 11.95 -7.40 -17.65
N ASP A 210 12.13 -6.16 -17.26
CA ASP A 210 13.29 -5.64 -16.54
C ASP A 210 12.99 -4.27 -15.90
N LEU A 211 13.92 -3.78 -15.10
CA LEU A 211 13.84 -2.47 -14.46
C LEU A 211 13.68 -1.33 -15.48
N GLY A 212 14.26 -1.46 -16.67
CA GLY A 212 14.13 -0.46 -17.74
C GLY A 212 12.69 -0.31 -18.22
N GLU A 213 11.93 -1.41 -18.36
CA GLU A 213 10.50 -1.35 -18.69
C GLU A 213 9.70 -0.67 -17.57
N ILE A 214 10.05 -0.93 -16.30
CA ILE A 214 9.42 -0.25 -15.15
C ILE A 214 9.63 1.26 -15.27
N PHE A 215 10.88 1.72 -15.45
CA PHE A 215 11.18 3.14 -15.62
C PHE A 215 10.42 3.79 -16.79
N GLU A 216 10.31 3.11 -17.94
CA GLU A 216 9.55 3.63 -19.09
C GLU A 216 8.06 3.77 -18.78
N LYS A 217 7.48 2.89 -17.97
CA LYS A 217 6.08 3.00 -17.53
C LYS A 217 5.88 4.16 -16.55
N PHE A 218 6.78 4.35 -15.59
CA PHE A 218 6.75 5.51 -14.71
C PHE A 218 6.94 6.84 -15.47
N LYS A 219 7.82 6.88 -16.47
CA LYS A 219 7.98 8.05 -17.36
C LYS A 219 6.69 8.36 -18.11
N GLN A 220 6.03 7.35 -18.69
CA GLN A 220 4.73 7.52 -19.35
C GLN A 220 3.66 8.07 -18.37
N PHE A 221 3.66 7.56 -17.13
CA PHE A 221 2.76 8.01 -16.09
C PHE A 221 3.02 9.46 -15.68
N MET A 222 4.25 9.85 -15.39
CA MET A 222 4.62 11.22 -15.07
C MET A 222 4.35 12.19 -16.25
N ALA A 223 4.56 11.75 -17.50
CA ALA A 223 4.25 12.52 -18.68
C ALA A 223 2.74 12.75 -18.92
N SER A 224 1.86 11.97 -18.26
CA SER A 224 0.41 12.16 -18.36
C SER A 224 -0.11 13.32 -17.49
N VAL A 225 0.70 13.83 -16.56
CA VAL A 225 0.38 15.02 -15.77
C VAL A 225 0.41 16.25 -16.68
N PRO A 226 -0.59 17.17 -16.59
CA PRO A 226 -0.54 18.43 -17.33
C PRO A 226 0.75 19.23 -17.07
N GLU A 227 1.20 20.02 -18.04
CA GLU A 227 2.48 20.76 -17.93
C GLU A 227 2.53 21.69 -16.70
N ASP A 228 1.39 22.20 -16.26
CA ASP A 228 1.20 23.04 -15.07
C ASP A 228 0.87 22.24 -13.80
N GLY A 229 0.66 20.93 -13.92
CA GLY A 229 0.41 20.04 -12.79
C GLY A 229 1.70 19.65 -12.07
N PRO A 230 1.69 19.48 -10.74
CA PRO A 230 2.88 19.13 -9.99
C PRO A 230 3.26 17.64 -10.15
N VAL A 231 4.54 17.39 -10.44
CA VAL A 231 5.19 16.08 -10.35
C VAL A 231 6.25 16.18 -9.24
N VAL A 232 6.03 15.48 -8.13
CA VAL A 232 6.95 15.42 -6.99
C VAL A 232 7.62 14.05 -6.97
N VAL A 233 8.95 14.03 -6.89
CA VAL A 233 9.73 12.79 -6.84
C VAL A 233 10.70 12.78 -5.66
N CYS A 234 11.01 11.60 -5.12
CA CYS A 234 12.07 11.44 -4.13
C CYS A 234 13.42 11.85 -4.74
N GLY A 235 14.12 12.76 -4.07
CA GLY A 235 15.40 13.31 -4.54
C GLY A 235 16.60 12.41 -4.23
N GLU A 236 16.42 11.35 -3.46
CA GLU A 236 17.51 10.43 -3.09
C GLU A 236 17.93 9.49 -4.23
N GLU A 237 17.10 9.35 -5.29
CA GLU A 237 17.35 8.47 -6.41
C GLU A 237 17.64 9.27 -7.69
N GLU A 238 18.90 9.41 -8.07
CA GLU A 238 19.33 10.15 -9.27
C GLU A 238 18.62 9.64 -10.54
N ALA A 239 18.45 8.33 -10.69
CA ALA A 239 17.77 7.75 -11.85
C ALA A 239 16.31 8.19 -11.96
N LEU A 240 15.57 8.24 -10.84
CA LEU A 240 14.20 8.72 -10.78
C LEU A 240 14.12 10.22 -11.10
N VAL A 241 15.01 11.02 -10.52
CA VAL A 241 15.10 12.48 -10.79
C VAL A 241 15.34 12.74 -12.27
N CYS A 242 16.32 12.05 -12.88
CA CYS A 242 16.61 12.15 -14.31
C CYS A 242 15.42 11.73 -15.17
N ALA A 243 14.74 10.62 -14.83
CA ALA A 243 13.57 10.13 -15.54
C ALA A 243 12.41 11.14 -15.48
N ALA A 244 12.14 11.72 -14.31
CA ALA A 244 11.07 12.69 -14.10
C ALA A 244 11.34 13.99 -14.89
N ARG A 245 12.53 14.57 -14.77
CA ARG A 245 12.90 15.81 -15.48
C ARG A 245 12.96 15.65 -17.00
N ALA A 246 13.24 14.44 -17.50
CA ALA A 246 13.21 14.15 -18.93
C ALA A 246 11.80 14.26 -19.55
N VAL A 247 10.75 13.98 -18.79
CA VAL A 247 9.35 13.95 -19.28
C VAL A 247 8.51 15.10 -18.72
N HIS A 248 8.89 15.63 -17.56
CA HIS A 248 8.24 16.77 -16.90
C HIS A 248 9.32 17.74 -16.37
N PRO A 249 9.79 18.72 -17.17
CA PRO A 249 10.93 19.58 -16.80
C PRO A 249 10.75 20.38 -15.51
N ARG A 250 9.51 20.54 -15.02
CA ARG A 250 9.16 21.21 -13.75
C ARG A 250 9.00 20.23 -12.58
N ALA A 251 9.42 18.97 -12.75
CA ALA A 251 9.38 18.01 -11.64
C ALA A 251 10.19 18.52 -10.44
N ILE A 252 9.59 18.44 -9.26
CA ILE A 252 10.12 18.94 -7.99
C ILE A 252 10.68 17.77 -7.21
N THR A 253 11.92 17.89 -6.77
CA THR A 253 12.57 16.89 -5.93
C THR A 253 12.34 17.20 -4.46
N ALA A 254 11.94 16.20 -3.67
CA ALA A 254 11.84 16.29 -2.21
C ALA A 254 12.78 15.28 -1.56
N GLY A 255 13.67 15.71 -0.66
CA GLY A 255 14.68 14.81 -0.10
C GLY A 255 15.61 15.46 0.92
N LEU A 256 16.68 14.72 1.28
CA LEU A 256 17.72 15.14 2.22
C LEU A 256 18.88 15.87 1.49
N GLY A 257 19.10 15.52 0.22
CA GLY A 257 20.19 16.05 -0.59
C GLY A 257 20.18 17.57 -0.68
N ALA A 258 21.36 18.18 -0.72
CA ALA A 258 21.49 19.64 -0.84
C ALA A 258 20.98 20.19 -2.18
N GLU A 259 20.88 19.32 -3.19
CA GLU A 259 20.39 19.58 -4.54
C GLU A 259 18.88 19.41 -4.69
N CYS A 260 18.17 18.93 -3.65
CA CYS A 260 16.72 18.80 -3.68
C CYS A 260 16.06 20.18 -3.68
N ASP A 261 14.99 20.32 -4.50
CA ASP A 261 14.20 21.54 -4.59
C ASP A 261 13.47 21.83 -3.27
N ALA A 262 12.82 20.81 -2.69
CA ALA A 262 12.27 20.83 -1.34
C ALA A 262 13.16 19.97 -0.44
N ARG A 263 13.82 20.60 0.52
CA ARG A 263 14.88 19.96 1.29
C ARG A 263 14.51 19.76 2.75
N VAL A 264 14.67 18.54 3.24
CA VAL A 264 14.66 18.24 4.67
C VAL A 264 15.98 18.69 5.28
N VAL A 265 16.00 19.86 5.92
CA VAL A 265 17.22 20.49 6.48
C VAL A 265 17.62 19.90 7.83
N SER A 266 16.66 19.31 8.55
CA SER A 266 16.91 18.56 9.79
C SER A 266 15.82 17.52 10.02
N TYR A 267 16.15 16.39 10.64
CA TYR A 267 15.19 15.40 11.13
C TYR A 267 15.75 14.64 12.32
N GLY A 268 14.85 14.04 13.10
CA GLY A 268 15.24 13.20 14.24
C GLY A 268 14.02 12.48 14.86
N PRO A 269 14.27 11.54 15.79
CA PRO A 269 13.22 10.83 16.50
C PRO A 269 12.36 11.79 17.33
N HIS A 270 11.06 11.50 17.43
CA HIS A 270 10.10 12.22 18.24
C HIS A 270 9.07 11.24 18.83
N GLY A 271 9.33 10.77 20.05
CA GLY A 271 8.55 9.64 20.62
C GLY A 271 8.72 8.38 19.77
N VAL A 272 7.61 7.77 19.38
CA VAL A 272 7.57 6.61 18.46
C VAL A 272 7.50 7.02 17.00
N GLY A 273 7.78 8.25 16.66
CA GLY A 273 7.76 8.80 15.30
C GLY A 273 8.97 9.67 15.03
N SER A 274 8.80 10.64 14.13
CA SER A 274 9.87 11.55 13.68
C SER A 274 9.42 13.00 13.65
N SER A 275 10.35 13.94 13.84
CA SER A 275 10.18 15.37 13.55
C SER A 275 11.20 15.79 12.49
N PHE A 276 10.87 16.83 11.72
CA PHE A 276 11.75 17.33 10.66
C PHE A 276 11.44 18.80 10.34
N THR A 277 12.41 19.48 9.71
CA THR A 277 12.23 20.80 9.11
C THR A 277 12.34 20.66 7.62
N LEU A 278 11.36 21.13 6.87
CA LEU A 278 11.33 21.13 5.41
C LEU A 278 11.43 22.57 4.88
N GLU A 279 12.38 22.83 4.00
CA GLU A 279 12.56 24.09 3.27
C GLU A 279 12.13 23.92 1.82
N PHE A 280 11.27 24.83 1.33
CA PHE A 280 10.75 24.84 -0.03
C PHE A 280 11.58 25.75 -0.96
N PRO A 281 11.42 25.64 -2.30
CA PRO A 281 12.18 26.43 -3.28
C PRO A 281 12.05 27.95 -3.14
N ASP A 282 10.99 28.44 -2.55
CA ASP A 282 10.76 29.86 -2.28
C ASP A 282 11.35 30.35 -0.93
N GLY A 283 12.06 29.48 -0.20
CA GLY A 283 12.62 29.74 1.11
C GLY A 283 11.66 29.61 2.27
N THR A 284 10.39 29.24 2.01
CA THR A 284 9.45 28.90 3.09
C THR A 284 9.94 27.69 3.85
N GLN A 285 9.87 27.71 5.19
CA GLN A 285 10.19 26.56 6.05
C GLN A 285 8.99 26.16 6.89
N VAL A 286 8.83 24.87 7.11
CA VAL A 286 7.83 24.29 8.00
C VAL A 286 8.45 23.24 8.93
N GLU A 287 7.93 23.20 10.17
CA GLU A 287 8.20 22.13 11.13
C GLU A 287 7.17 21.01 10.93
N GLY A 288 7.62 19.85 10.51
CA GLY A 288 6.78 18.66 10.29
C GLY A 288 6.97 17.62 11.39
N LYS A 289 5.93 16.83 11.63
CA LYS A 289 5.95 15.68 12.56
C LYS A 289 5.17 14.53 11.99
N VAL A 290 5.67 13.31 12.21
CA VAL A 290 4.97 12.04 11.93
C VAL A 290 4.96 11.27 13.25
N LYS A 291 3.83 11.25 13.97
CA LYS A 291 3.77 10.78 15.37
C LYS A 291 3.98 9.28 15.56
N GLN A 292 3.55 8.44 14.61
CA GLN A 292 3.47 6.99 14.82
C GLN A 292 4.25 6.16 13.79
N ASN A 293 4.91 6.82 12.86
CA ASN A 293 5.66 6.16 11.80
C ASN A 293 7.13 6.59 11.89
N PRO A 294 7.98 5.82 12.60
CA PRO A 294 9.39 6.17 12.74
C PRO A 294 10.16 5.97 11.41
N GLY A 295 11.36 6.53 11.36
CA GLY A 295 12.32 6.31 10.29
C GLY A 295 12.31 7.38 9.21
N VAL A 296 13.47 7.52 8.59
CA VAL A 296 13.74 8.53 7.55
C VAL A 296 12.84 8.39 6.34
N HIS A 297 12.49 7.16 5.96
CA HIS A 297 11.58 6.91 4.84
C HIS A 297 10.19 7.56 5.05
N ASN A 298 9.69 7.60 6.28
CA ASN A 298 8.42 8.29 6.58
C ASN A 298 8.58 9.81 6.63
N VAL A 299 9.75 10.31 6.97
CA VAL A 299 10.09 11.74 6.82
C VAL A 299 10.09 12.13 5.34
N LEU A 300 10.68 11.32 4.47
CA LEU A 300 10.68 11.54 3.00
C LEU A 300 9.26 11.47 2.42
N ASN A 301 8.44 10.51 2.84
CA ASN A 301 7.04 10.43 2.45
C ASN A 301 6.26 11.70 2.86
N ALA A 302 6.46 12.18 4.09
CA ALA A 302 5.84 13.39 4.60
C ALA A 302 6.33 14.64 3.87
N ALA A 303 7.63 14.73 3.57
CA ALA A 303 8.21 15.82 2.79
C ALA A 303 7.62 15.88 1.38
N ALA A 304 7.46 14.72 0.70
CA ALA A 304 6.84 14.66 -0.61
C ALA A 304 5.37 15.11 -0.58
N VAL A 305 4.60 14.73 0.45
CA VAL A 305 3.21 15.17 0.66
C VAL A 305 3.14 16.69 0.84
N LEU A 306 3.96 17.26 1.73
CA LEU A 306 3.97 18.70 1.97
C LEU A 306 4.45 19.47 0.73
N THR A 307 5.39 18.91 -0.04
CA THR A 307 5.87 19.49 -1.30
C THR A 307 4.76 19.51 -2.36
N LEU A 308 3.97 18.44 -2.50
CA LEU A 308 2.82 18.43 -3.39
C LEU A 308 1.77 19.49 -2.97
N ILE A 309 1.48 19.59 -1.68
CA ILE A 309 0.54 20.58 -1.12
C ILE A 309 1.02 22.00 -1.38
N TRP A 310 2.33 22.27 -1.18
CA TRP A 310 2.95 23.55 -1.51
C TRP A 310 2.84 23.86 -3.01
N ALA A 311 3.15 22.90 -3.87
CA ALA A 311 3.08 23.06 -5.33
C ALA A 311 1.66 23.29 -5.85
N LEU A 312 0.63 22.78 -5.14
CA LEU A 312 -0.79 23.07 -5.39
C LEU A 312 -1.23 24.47 -4.93
N GLY A 313 -0.33 25.27 -4.31
CA GLY A 313 -0.63 26.60 -3.79
C GLY A 313 -1.50 26.58 -2.53
N LEU A 314 -1.54 25.48 -1.80
CA LEU A 314 -2.29 25.34 -0.55
C LEU A 314 -1.46 25.79 0.66
N ASP A 315 -2.12 26.03 1.78
CA ASP A 315 -1.48 26.47 3.05
C ASP A 315 -0.64 25.33 3.67
N VAL A 316 0.65 25.36 3.39
CA VAL A 316 1.60 24.32 3.83
C VAL A 316 1.87 24.37 5.33
N GLN A 317 1.73 25.52 5.99
CA GLN A 317 1.85 25.63 7.46
C GLN A 317 0.70 24.90 8.15
N LYS A 318 -0.54 25.10 7.65
CA LYS A 318 -1.71 24.36 8.11
C LYS A 318 -1.55 22.88 7.83
N ALA A 319 -1.06 22.51 6.64
CA ALA A 319 -0.83 21.12 6.25
C ALA A 319 0.17 20.42 7.19
N ALA A 320 1.29 21.05 7.53
CA ALA A 320 2.28 20.50 8.46
C ALA A 320 1.70 20.28 9.88
N CYS A 321 0.87 21.22 10.35
CA CYS A 321 0.17 21.06 11.63
C CYS A 321 -0.81 19.88 11.62
N VAL A 322 -1.58 19.71 10.53
CA VAL A 322 -2.54 18.61 10.38
C VAL A 322 -1.81 17.26 10.25
N LEU A 323 -0.75 17.21 9.45
CA LEU A 323 0.06 15.99 9.25
C LEU A 323 0.62 15.47 10.58
N ALA A 324 0.91 16.35 11.53
CA ALA A 324 1.36 15.96 12.87
C ALA A 324 0.34 15.07 13.62
N ASP A 325 -0.93 15.10 13.26
CA ASP A 325 -1.99 14.27 13.85
C ASP A 325 -2.31 13.00 13.04
N PHE A 326 -1.53 12.72 12.00
CA PHE A 326 -1.69 11.51 11.21
C PHE A 326 -1.60 10.24 12.09
N ALA A 327 -2.68 9.47 12.12
CA ALA A 327 -2.83 8.31 13.01
C ALA A 327 -2.19 7.02 12.48
N GLY A 328 -1.57 7.07 11.28
CA GLY A 328 -0.96 5.92 10.62
C GLY A 328 -1.94 5.07 9.81
N VAL A 329 -1.40 3.99 9.26
CA VAL A 329 -2.11 3.00 8.45
C VAL A 329 -1.97 1.64 9.13
N ARG A 330 -3.02 0.82 9.10
CA ARG A 330 -2.93 -0.54 9.63
C ARG A 330 -1.84 -1.33 8.91
N ARG A 331 -1.09 -2.10 9.68
CA ARG A 331 0.02 -2.90 9.18
C ARG A 331 1.19 -2.09 8.60
N ARG A 332 1.41 -0.84 9.06
CA ARG A 332 2.58 -0.01 8.73
C ARG A 332 3.17 0.52 10.03
N PHE A 333 4.05 -0.24 10.64
CA PHE A 333 4.55 -0.05 12.01
C PHE A 333 3.39 0.14 13.00
N ASP A 334 2.39 -0.71 12.89
CA ASP A 334 1.07 -0.57 13.51
C ASP A 334 1.09 -1.12 14.94
N LEU A 335 0.93 -0.29 15.96
CA LEU A 335 0.87 -0.74 17.35
C LEU A 335 -0.32 -1.68 17.55
N VAL A 336 -0.01 -2.95 17.85
CA VAL A 336 -0.99 -3.99 18.18
C VAL A 336 -1.37 -3.94 19.64
N GLY A 337 -0.39 -3.77 20.52
CA GLY A 337 -0.61 -3.69 21.96
C GLY A 337 0.69 -3.78 22.75
N GLU A 338 0.54 -3.72 24.07
CA GLU A 338 1.64 -3.83 25.03
C GLU A 338 1.20 -4.74 26.17
N ALA A 339 2.05 -5.70 26.56
CA ALA A 339 1.81 -6.59 27.69
C ALA A 339 3.14 -6.96 28.34
N GLN A 340 3.20 -6.99 29.68
CA GLN A 340 4.40 -7.26 30.48
C GLN A 340 5.63 -6.42 30.09
N GLY A 341 5.43 -5.18 29.65
CA GLY A 341 6.49 -4.30 29.19
C GLY A 341 7.07 -4.71 27.82
N VAL A 342 6.45 -5.63 27.10
CA VAL A 342 6.76 -5.97 25.71
C VAL A 342 5.82 -5.23 24.80
N THR A 343 6.36 -4.45 23.86
CA THR A 343 5.58 -3.77 22.83
C THR A 343 5.48 -4.65 21.58
N VAL A 344 4.30 -4.80 21.01
CA VAL A 344 4.07 -5.58 19.78
C VAL A 344 3.55 -4.66 18.68
N VAL A 345 4.23 -4.65 17.53
CA VAL A 345 3.81 -3.92 16.33
C VAL A 345 3.64 -4.89 15.16
N ASP A 346 2.80 -4.51 14.18
CA ASP A 346 2.58 -5.25 12.93
C ASP A 346 3.02 -4.43 11.73
N ASP A 347 3.80 -5.03 10.84
CA ASP A 347 4.26 -4.39 9.62
C ASP A 347 4.04 -5.27 8.37
N TYR A 348 3.68 -4.65 7.28
CA TYR A 348 3.41 -5.34 6.01
C TYR A 348 4.69 -5.62 5.22
N ALA A 349 5.84 -5.11 5.65
CA ALA A 349 7.12 -5.23 4.99
C ALA A 349 7.41 -6.69 4.60
N HIS A 350 7.75 -6.89 3.35
CA HIS A 350 8.00 -8.22 2.77
C HIS A 350 9.03 -8.18 1.63
N HIS A 351 9.51 -6.99 1.25
CA HIS A 351 10.64 -6.77 0.35
C HIS A 351 11.89 -6.37 1.17
N PRO A 352 13.13 -6.75 0.77
CA PRO A 352 14.36 -6.43 1.53
C PRO A 352 14.45 -4.96 1.95
N THR A 353 14.22 -4.03 1.05
CA THR A 353 14.24 -2.59 1.31
C THR A 353 13.25 -2.19 2.42
N GLU A 354 12.01 -2.71 2.38
CA GLU A 354 10.99 -2.43 3.39
C GLU A 354 11.38 -3.03 4.76
N ILE A 355 11.88 -4.28 4.76
CA ILE A 355 12.32 -4.99 5.97
C ILE A 355 13.43 -4.20 6.66
N ALA A 356 14.50 -3.87 5.94
CA ALA A 356 15.62 -3.11 6.45
C ALA A 356 15.18 -1.74 7.00
N ALA A 357 14.36 -1.01 6.24
CA ALA A 357 13.85 0.31 6.64
C ALA A 357 13.02 0.25 7.93
N THR A 358 12.16 -0.77 8.08
CA THR A 358 11.32 -0.96 9.27
C THR A 358 12.17 -1.32 10.49
N ILE A 359 13.15 -2.21 10.36
CA ILE A 359 14.03 -2.63 11.47
C ILE A 359 14.94 -1.46 11.86
N ALA A 360 15.55 -0.77 10.91
CA ALA A 360 16.38 0.41 11.17
C ALA A 360 15.58 1.51 11.90
N ALA A 361 14.33 1.74 11.49
CA ALA A 361 13.44 2.67 12.19
C ALA A 361 13.16 2.22 13.64
N ALA A 362 12.90 0.94 13.86
CA ALA A 362 12.70 0.37 15.19
C ALA A 362 13.93 0.57 16.10
N LYS A 363 15.13 0.45 15.57
CA LYS A 363 16.39 0.64 16.32
C LYS A 363 16.65 2.11 16.72
N THR A 364 15.94 3.08 16.11
CA THR A 364 16.01 4.47 16.58
C THR A 364 15.15 4.74 17.82
N LEU A 365 14.30 3.78 18.20
CA LEU A 365 13.42 3.87 19.36
C LEU A 365 14.13 3.26 20.60
N ASP A 366 13.68 3.65 21.78
CA ASP A 366 14.28 3.25 23.06
C ASP A 366 13.77 1.85 23.52
N PHE A 367 14.04 0.81 22.71
CA PHE A 367 13.79 -0.59 23.06
C PHE A 367 15.08 -1.34 23.39
N SER A 368 15.01 -2.27 24.35
CA SER A 368 16.16 -3.07 24.75
C SER A 368 16.62 -4.00 23.63
N ARG A 369 15.68 -4.65 22.95
CA ARG A 369 15.92 -5.54 21.81
C ARG A 369 14.77 -5.47 20.82
N VAL A 370 15.07 -5.75 19.55
CA VAL A 370 14.12 -5.84 18.45
C VAL A 370 14.05 -7.29 17.97
N HIS A 371 12.90 -7.93 18.14
CA HIS A 371 12.61 -9.28 17.69
C HIS A 371 11.71 -9.23 16.47
N VAL A 372 12.10 -9.86 15.36
CA VAL A 372 11.30 -9.93 14.13
C VAL A 372 10.71 -11.32 13.99
N LEU A 373 9.39 -11.40 13.84
CA LEU A 373 8.67 -12.59 13.40
C LEU A 373 8.30 -12.39 11.92
N PHE A 374 9.01 -13.07 11.02
CA PHE A 374 8.85 -12.90 9.59
C PHE A 374 8.11 -14.07 8.92
N GLN A 375 7.14 -13.75 8.06
CA GLN A 375 6.44 -14.73 7.23
C GLN A 375 6.69 -14.46 5.75
N PRO A 376 7.46 -15.31 5.03
CA PRO A 376 7.59 -15.22 3.59
C PRO A 376 6.23 -15.32 2.89
N HIS A 377 6.05 -14.57 1.81
CA HIS A 377 4.78 -14.47 1.10
C HIS A 377 4.93 -14.93 -0.34
N ARG A 378 4.14 -15.95 -0.74
CA ARG A 378 4.13 -16.66 -2.03
C ARG A 378 5.40 -17.51 -2.30
N TYR A 379 5.17 -18.70 -2.82
CA TYR A 379 6.25 -19.58 -3.26
C TYR A 379 6.96 -19.06 -4.50
N SER A 380 6.22 -18.40 -5.40
CA SER A 380 6.74 -17.82 -6.65
C SER A 380 7.80 -16.74 -6.42
N ARG A 381 7.87 -16.14 -5.24
CA ARG A 381 8.89 -15.13 -4.89
C ARG A 381 10.24 -15.74 -4.45
N ALA A 382 10.32 -17.04 -4.24
CA ALA A 382 11.56 -17.66 -3.79
C ALA A 382 12.76 -17.35 -4.72
N PRO A 383 12.68 -17.50 -6.06
CA PRO A 383 13.82 -17.17 -6.93
C PRO A 383 14.26 -15.70 -6.82
N LEU A 384 13.32 -14.77 -6.64
CA LEU A 384 13.65 -13.36 -6.46
C LEU A 384 14.58 -13.15 -5.27
N PHE A 385 14.27 -13.76 -4.12
CA PHE A 385 15.02 -13.55 -2.87
C PHE A 385 16.20 -14.51 -2.68
N THR A 386 16.21 -15.65 -3.39
CA THR A 386 17.33 -16.62 -3.28
C THR A 386 18.36 -16.48 -4.38
N GLU A 387 18.07 -15.76 -5.48
CA GLU A 387 18.96 -15.65 -6.63
C GLU A 387 19.20 -14.18 -7.04
N VAL A 388 18.15 -13.36 -7.17
CA VAL A 388 18.27 -11.99 -7.70
C VAL A 388 18.62 -10.98 -6.62
N LEU A 389 17.94 -11.02 -5.47
CA LEU A 389 18.12 -10.14 -4.32
C LEU A 389 18.69 -10.90 -3.12
N HIS A 390 19.59 -11.87 -3.38
CA HIS A 390 20.14 -12.74 -2.34
C HIS A 390 20.86 -11.96 -1.24
N ASP A 391 21.76 -11.08 -1.62
CA ASP A 391 22.58 -10.32 -0.67
C ASP A 391 21.74 -9.26 0.06
N GLU A 392 20.84 -8.59 -0.65
CA GLU A 392 19.93 -7.60 -0.08
C GLU A 392 18.95 -8.24 0.92
N PHE A 393 18.41 -9.42 0.58
CA PHE A 393 17.52 -10.14 1.50
C PHE A 393 18.26 -10.69 2.71
N GLY A 394 19.49 -11.19 2.51
CA GLY A 394 20.36 -11.65 3.59
C GLY A 394 20.64 -10.53 4.60
N ALA A 395 21.01 -9.35 4.11
CA ALA A 395 21.37 -8.19 4.93
C ALA A 395 20.15 -7.46 5.54
N ALA A 396 18.94 -7.68 5.02
CA ALA A 396 17.75 -6.92 5.43
C ALA A 396 17.39 -7.04 6.92
N PHE A 397 17.91 -8.07 7.61
CA PHE A 397 17.65 -8.35 9.01
C PHE A 397 18.80 -8.00 9.97
N ASP A 398 19.92 -7.45 9.49
CA ASP A 398 21.15 -7.24 10.26
C ASP A 398 20.94 -6.43 11.55
N ASP A 399 20.07 -5.43 11.49
CA ASP A 399 19.77 -4.57 12.64
C ASP A 399 18.83 -5.22 13.67
N ALA A 400 18.24 -6.39 13.40
CA ALA A 400 17.42 -7.11 14.36
C ALA A 400 18.29 -7.84 15.40
N ASP A 401 17.83 -7.95 16.65
CA ASP A 401 18.51 -8.78 17.66
C ASP A 401 18.19 -10.27 17.43
N THR A 402 16.97 -10.58 17.00
CA THR A 402 16.58 -11.93 16.58
C THR A 402 15.59 -11.91 15.42
N VAL A 403 15.63 -12.95 14.59
CA VAL A 403 14.62 -13.20 13.57
C VAL A 403 14.05 -14.61 13.68
N THR A 404 12.73 -14.72 13.68
CA THR A 404 12.01 -16.00 13.66
C THR A 404 11.24 -16.12 12.34
N PHE A 405 11.59 -17.11 11.52
CA PHE A 405 10.90 -17.39 10.28
C PHE A 405 9.73 -18.35 10.51
N MET A 406 8.57 -17.98 9.99
CA MET A 406 7.42 -18.87 9.78
C MET A 406 7.54 -19.61 8.46
N ASP A 407 6.61 -20.54 8.20
CA ASP A 407 6.50 -21.11 6.86
C ASP A 407 5.81 -20.13 5.89
N VAL A 408 5.97 -20.40 4.57
CA VAL A 408 5.47 -19.53 3.50
C VAL A 408 3.95 -19.41 3.57
N TYR A 409 3.45 -18.17 3.51
CA TYR A 409 2.04 -17.90 3.25
C TYR A 409 1.75 -18.05 1.73
N PRO A 410 0.92 -19.01 1.33
CA PRO A 410 0.79 -19.36 -0.09
C PRO A 410 0.05 -18.32 -0.94
N ALA A 411 -0.81 -17.48 -0.35
CA ALA A 411 -1.63 -16.49 -1.06
C ALA A 411 -2.42 -17.07 -2.26
N GLY A 412 -2.87 -18.32 -2.14
CA GLY A 412 -3.61 -19.04 -3.19
C GLY A 412 -2.74 -19.83 -4.16
N GLU A 413 -1.42 -19.76 -4.05
CA GLU A 413 -0.51 -20.57 -4.86
C GLU A 413 -0.43 -22.02 -4.36
N ALA A 414 -0.19 -22.95 -5.27
CA ALA A 414 0.15 -24.33 -4.91
C ALA A 414 1.57 -24.40 -4.31
N PRO A 415 1.81 -25.26 -3.32
CA PRO A 415 3.15 -25.47 -2.79
C PRO A 415 4.15 -25.88 -3.87
N VAL A 416 5.34 -25.26 -3.83
CA VAL A 416 6.45 -25.59 -4.74
C VAL A 416 7.41 -26.55 -4.02
N PRO A 417 7.68 -27.74 -4.60
CA PRO A 417 8.59 -28.69 -3.98
C PRO A 417 9.97 -28.10 -3.69
N GLY A 418 10.46 -28.26 -2.46
CA GLY A 418 11.74 -27.71 -2.03
C GLY A 418 11.71 -26.27 -1.53
N VAL A 419 10.59 -25.54 -1.66
CA VAL A 419 10.42 -24.17 -1.15
C VAL A 419 9.61 -24.19 0.14
N SER A 420 10.17 -23.60 1.19
CA SER A 420 9.55 -23.42 2.51
C SER A 420 10.10 -22.15 3.17
N GLY A 421 9.62 -21.77 4.34
CA GLY A 421 10.20 -20.67 5.10
C GLY A 421 11.69 -20.89 5.42
N LYS A 422 12.14 -22.15 5.51
CA LYS A 422 13.56 -22.49 5.69
C LYS A 422 14.41 -22.08 4.48
N THR A 423 13.84 -22.08 3.27
CA THR A 423 14.54 -21.63 2.06
C THR A 423 14.99 -20.17 2.20
N PHE A 424 14.10 -19.31 2.69
CA PHE A 424 14.37 -17.89 2.92
C PHE A 424 15.30 -17.68 4.14
N LEU A 425 15.12 -18.45 5.20
CA LEU A 425 16.02 -18.41 6.36
C LEU A 425 17.46 -18.74 5.98
N ASN A 426 17.69 -19.71 5.08
CA ASN A 426 19.05 -20.08 4.66
C ASN A 426 19.76 -18.89 4.00
N VAL A 427 19.10 -18.05 3.23
CA VAL A 427 19.67 -16.83 2.64
C VAL A 427 20.19 -15.89 3.74
N VAL A 428 19.39 -15.72 4.80
CA VAL A 428 19.82 -14.89 5.96
C VAL A 428 21.01 -15.53 6.68
N LEU A 429 21.02 -16.85 6.85
CA LEU A 429 22.11 -17.56 7.51
C LEU A 429 23.41 -17.58 6.69
N ASP A 430 23.31 -17.46 5.37
CA ASP A 430 24.48 -17.36 4.47
C ASP A 430 25.14 -15.97 4.57
N HIS A 431 24.42 -14.96 5.08
CA HIS A 431 24.94 -13.60 5.29
C HIS A 431 25.75 -13.51 6.58
N SER A 432 26.94 -12.89 6.54
CA SER A 432 27.89 -12.88 7.67
C SER A 432 27.46 -12.04 8.87
N GLY A 433 26.56 -11.08 8.67
CA GLY A 433 26.06 -10.15 9.70
C GLY A 433 24.73 -10.57 10.34
N HIS A 434 24.20 -11.74 10.01
CA HIS A 434 22.86 -12.15 10.40
C HIS A 434 22.61 -12.16 11.93
N PRO A 435 21.39 -11.80 12.37
CA PRO A 435 20.98 -11.89 13.77
C PRO A 435 20.84 -13.36 14.22
N VAL A 436 20.55 -13.58 15.49
CA VAL A 436 20.14 -14.91 15.97
C VAL A 436 18.85 -15.32 15.26
N ALA A 437 18.90 -16.38 14.47
CA ALA A 437 17.81 -16.78 13.59
C ALA A 437 17.20 -18.14 13.99
N SER A 438 15.88 -18.29 13.84
CA SER A 438 15.15 -19.51 14.15
C SER A 438 14.06 -19.79 13.10
N TYR A 439 13.63 -21.06 13.00
CA TYR A 439 12.55 -21.49 12.11
C TYR A 439 11.45 -22.19 12.90
N VAL A 440 10.25 -21.61 12.87
CA VAL A 440 9.06 -22.14 13.57
C VAL A 440 7.93 -22.32 12.55
N PRO A 441 7.92 -23.45 11.80
CA PRO A 441 6.97 -23.65 10.70
C PRO A 441 5.53 -23.85 11.15
N ARG A 442 5.32 -24.44 12.33
CA ARG A 442 3.98 -24.72 12.83
C ARG A 442 3.39 -23.51 13.53
N ARG A 443 2.31 -22.99 12.97
CA ARG A 443 1.64 -21.78 13.49
C ARG A 443 1.32 -21.85 14.99
N LEU A 444 0.93 -23.03 15.51
CA LEU A 444 0.61 -23.21 16.92
C LEU A 444 1.82 -23.05 17.86
N ASP A 445 3.03 -23.21 17.34
CA ASP A 445 4.26 -23.12 18.14
C ASP A 445 4.82 -21.69 18.15
N VAL A 446 4.33 -20.79 17.28
CA VAL A 446 4.86 -19.43 17.07
C VAL A 446 4.64 -18.55 18.31
N VAL A 447 3.40 -18.47 18.80
CA VAL A 447 3.07 -17.62 19.97
C VAL A 447 3.85 -18.07 21.21
N PRO A 448 3.88 -19.37 21.59
CA PRO A 448 4.71 -19.83 22.72
C PRO A 448 6.20 -19.52 22.55
N HIS A 449 6.75 -19.68 21.34
CA HIS A 449 8.14 -19.39 21.05
C HIS A 449 8.45 -17.89 21.25
N MET A 450 7.64 -17.00 20.66
CA MET A 450 7.84 -15.55 20.77
C MET A 450 7.64 -15.05 22.20
N ALA A 451 6.65 -15.58 22.93
CA ALA A 451 6.43 -15.24 24.34
C ALA A 451 7.58 -15.66 25.27
N ALA A 452 8.23 -16.80 24.98
CA ALA A 452 9.41 -17.24 25.73
C ALA A 452 10.67 -16.41 25.39
N LEU A 453 10.73 -15.81 24.21
CA LEU A 453 11.88 -15.02 23.72
C LEU A 453 11.86 -13.58 24.25
N ALA A 454 10.69 -12.93 24.20
CA ALA A 454 10.52 -11.52 24.53
C ALA A 454 10.60 -11.26 26.04
N LYS A 455 11.17 -10.13 26.44
CA LYS A 455 11.33 -9.66 27.83
C LYS A 455 10.83 -8.22 27.97
N PRO A 456 10.52 -7.77 29.19
CA PRO A 456 10.18 -6.37 29.42
C PRO A 456 11.21 -5.41 28.83
N GLY A 457 10.73 -4.40 28.10
CA GLY A 457 11.54 -3.43 27.37
C GLY A 457 11.83 -3.83 25.91
N ASP A 458 11.43 -5.03 25.47
CA ASP A 458 11.64 -5.46 24.09
C ASP A 458 10.50 -5.02 23.14
N LEU A 459 10.84 -4.90 21.86
CA LEU A 459 9.89 -4.75 20.75
C LEU A 459 9.80 -6.07 19.98
N VAL A 460 8.59 -6.51 19.70
CA VAL A 460 8.29 -7.61 18.75
C VAL A 460 7.59 -7.04 17.52
N ILE A 461 8.14 -7.31 16.34
CA ILE A 461 7.56 -6.92 15.06
C ILE A 461 7.03 -8.17 14.36
N THR A 462 5.70 -8.27 14.16
CA THR A 462 5.12 -9.25 13.23
C THR A 462 5.23 -8.66 11.82
N MET A 463 5.93 -9.35 10.91
CA MET A 463 6.33 -8.78 9.62
C MET A 463 5.99 -9.71 8.46
N GLY A 464 5.36 -9.16 7.42
CA GLY A 464 5.03 -9.88 6.19
C GLY A 464 3.64 -9.59 5.64
N ALA A 465 3.41 -9.85 4.35
CA ALA A 465 2.15 -9.58 3.66
C ALA A 465 1.04 -10.63 3.95
N GLY A 466 1.40 -11.74 4.63
CA GLY A 466 0.51 -12.87 4.92
C GLY A 466 -0.35 -12.70 6.17
N ASP A 467 -0.71 -13.85 6.76
CA ASP A 467 -1.57 -13.93 7.95
C ASP A 467 -0.80 -13.84 9.28
N VAL A 468 0.50 -13.54 9.23
CA VAL A 468 1.34 -13.26 10.40
C VAL A 468 0.74 -12.14 11.28
N THR A 469 0.05 -11.19 10.68
CA THR A 469 -0.67 -10.10 11.37
C THR A 469 -1.62 -10.61 12.48
N ALA A 470 -2.15 -11.82 12.35
CA ALA A 470 -3.02 -12.40 13.38
C ALA A 470 -2.24 -12.95 14.59
N ILE A 471 -0.91 -13.07 14.51
CA ILE A 471 -0.06 -13.52 15.62
C ILE A 471 0.12 -12.40 16.66
N GLY A 472 0.22 -11.14 16.22
CA GLY A 472 0.43 -10.01 17.13
C GLY A 472 -0.59 -9.94 18.29
N PRO A 473 -1.91 -9.90 18.01
CA PRO A 473 -2.93 -9.90 19.07
C PRO A 473 -2.89 -11.14 19.97
N GLN A 474 -2.61 -12.33 19.38
CA GLN A 474 -2.48 -13.57 20.13
C GLN A 474 -1.27 -13.55 21.08
N LEU A 475 -0.18 -12.91 20.65
CA LEU A 475 1.03 -12.75 21.49
C LEU A 475 0.75 -11.79 22.65
N VAL A 476 0.11 -10.66 22.42
CA VAL A 476 -0.27 -9.71 23.47
C VAL A 476 -1.17 -10.39 24.51
N GLU A 477 -2.16 -11.18 24.06
CA GLU A 477 -3.05 -11.95 24.94
C GLU A 477 -2.27 -13.00 25.76
N ALA A 478 -1.37 -13.77 25.12
CA ALA A 478 -0.57 -14.80 25.78
C ALA A 478 0.39 -14.21 26.84
N LEU A 479 1.01 -13.07 26.56
CA LEU A 479 1.86 -12.35 27.50
C LEU A 479 1.02 -11.82 28.68
N GLY A 480 -0.18 -11.27 28.44
CA GLY A 480 -1.07 -10.79 29.50
C GLY A 480 -1.66 -11.89 30.38
N ALA A 481 -1.94 -13.08 29.82
CA ALA A 481 -2.45 -14.22 30.57
C ALA A 481 -1.42 -14.81 31.53
N ALA A 482 -0.12 -14.73 31.22
CA ALA A 482 0.96 -15.20 32.10
C ALA A 482 1.05 -14.37 33.40
N ASP A 483 0.60 -13.11 33.39
CA ASP A 483 0.56 -12.24 34.57
C ASP A 483 -0.53 -12.65 35.54
N ALA A 484 -1.68 -13.12 35.03
CA ALA A 484 -2.81 -13.58 35.86
C ALA A 484 -2.53 -14.91 36.58
N GLY A 485 -1.62 -15.75 36.04
CA GLY A 485 -1.25 -17.02 36.62
C GLY A 485 -0.06 -16.97 37.61
N ALA A 486 0.70 -15.87 37.64
CA ALA A 486 1.83 -15.69 38.54
C ALA A 486 1.45 -15.05 39.90
N GLY A 487 0.18 -14.65 40.04
CA GLY A 487 -0.38 -14.01 41.26
C GLY A 487 -1.22 -14.94 42.14
N GLU A 488 -1.28 -16.24 41.85
CA GLU A 488 -1.83 -17.28 42.70
C GLU A 488 -0.67 -18.15 43.29
#